data_d637af35dec343bc6438cb64ec444368
#
_entry.id   d637af35dec343bc6438cb64ec444368
#
_cell.length_a   1.000
_cell.length_b   1.000
_cell.length_c   1.000
_cell.angle_alpha   90.00
_cell.angle_beta   90.00
_cell.angle_gamma   90.00
#
_symmetry.space_group_name_H-M   'P 1'
#
loop_
_entity.id
_entity.type
_entity.pdbx_description
1 polymer ?
#
loop_
_entity_poly.entity_id
_entity_poly.type
_entity_poly.pdbx_seq_one_letter_code
_entity_poly.pdbx_strand_id
1 'polypeptide(L)'
;MGGKGFKEFLESLDLRSILSSVLGIDLAGSSSRKTGIALVVEREIKTCVVYTNDEILELAKDKQYIYIDAPLSIPHGRKTLDEKDENHFRECDLALRKLGMKFFPVTLGPMRLLTKRGMLLKEVLTNQGKQVYEVFPGAFYDTFGVKRKQRDTIIALFMSLAHALGLNMPCEPSVEPLTQDELDAIACLLTGLLHQLGLAEILSGIDGEIIIPSSQVKIFL
;
A
#
# COMPACT_ATOMS: atom_id res chain seq x y z
N MET A 1 12.11 -18.18 -12.85
CA MET A 1 13.45 -17.53 -12.90
C MET A 1 14.15 -17.82 -11.60
N GLY A 2 15.35 -18.43 -11.60
CA GLY A 2 16.08 -18.68 -10.35
C GLY A 2 16.68 -17.36 -9.81
N GLY A 3 17.05 -17.33 -8.53
CA GLY A 3 17.52 -16.11 -7.84
C GLY A 3 18.65 -15.32 -8.54
N LYS A 4 19.43 -15.96 -9.43
CA LYS A 4 20.44 -15.30 -10.26
C LYS A 4 19.81 -14.34 -11.29
N GLY A 5 18.74 -14.77 -11.99
CA GLY A 5 18.09 -13.95 -13.01
C GLY A 5 17.31 -12.77 -12.44
N PHE A 6 16.83 -12.88 -11.19
CA PHE A 6 16.17 -11.77 -10.52
C PHE A 6 17.16 -10.67 -10.13
N LYS A 7 18.33 -11.04 -9.62
CA LYS A 7 19.39 -10.09 -9.29
C LYS A 7 19.90 -9.34 -10.53
N GLU A 8 20.13 -10.06 -11.63
CA GLU A 8 20.52 -9.46 -12.91
C GLU A 8 19.43 -8.53 -13.47
N PHE A 9 18.15 -8.90 -13.32
CA PHE A 9 17.02 -8.04 -13.69
C PHE A 9 17.00 -6.74 -12.85
N LEU A 10 17.18 -6.85 -11.53
CA LEU A 10 17.24 -5.67 -10.66
C LEU A 10 18.44 -4.77 -10.98
N GLU A 11 19.59 -5.35 -11.34
CA GLU A 11 20.79 -4.60 -11.74
C GLU A 11 20.62 -3.85 -13.08
N SER A 12 19.69 -4.30 -13.94
CA SER A 12 19.38 -3.64 -15.22
C SER A 12 18.44 -2.43 -15.10
N LEU A 13 17.78 -2.25 -13.94
CA LEU A 13 16.83 -1.17 -13.69
C LEU A 13 17.52 0.00 -12.95
N ASP A 14 17.08 1.22 -13.18
CA ASP A 14 17.41 2.34 -12.30
C ASP A 14 16.64 2.22 -10.97
N LEU A 15 16.98 1.15 -10.23
CA LEU A 15 16.38 0.84 -8.93
C LEU A 15 16.41 2.02 -7.97
N ARG A 16 17.48 2.82 -8.01
CA ARG A 16 17.64 3.94 -7.08
C ARG A 16 16.54 4.98 -7.26
N SER A 17 16.22 5.30 -8.49
CA SER A 17 15.14 6.23 -8.83
C SER A 17 13.78 5.65 -8.43
N ILE A 18 13.51 4.38 -8.74
CA ILE A 18 12.26 3.71 -8.38
C ILE A 18 12.08 3.67 -6.86
N LEU A 19 13.09 3.19 -6.13
CA LEU A 19 13.02 3.03 -4.68
C LEU A 19 12.73 4.35 -3.95
N SER A 20 13.36 5.45 -4.38
CA SER A 20 13.17 6.77 -3.76
C SER A 20 11.86 7.46 -4.15
N SER A 21 11.20 7.02 -5.24
CA SER A 21 10.01 7.67 -5.80
C SER A 21 8.68 7.13 -5.26
N VAL A 22 8.70 6.06 -4.45
CA VAL A 22 7.51 5.40 -3.91
C VAL A 22 7.21 5.87 -2.49
N LEU A 23 5.92 6.06 -2.18
CA LEU A 23 5.39 6.33 -0.85
C LEU A 23 4.28 5.33 -0.52
N GLY A 24 4.36 4.69 0.64
CA GLY A 24 3.32 3.83 1.21
C GLY A 24 2.56 4.54 2.32
N ILE A 25 1.24 4.45 2.33
CA ILE A 25 0.35 5.15 3.26
C ILE A 25 -0.70 4.17 3.80
N ASP A 26 -0.72 3.95 5.11
CA ASP A 26 -1.85 3.35 5.83
C ASP A 26 -2.75 4.49 6.31
N LEU A 27 -3.78 4.82 5.53
CA LEU A 27 -4.58 6.03 5.71
C LEU A 27 -5.64 5.84 6.80
N ALA A 28 -5.69 6.75 7.76
CA ALA A 28 -6.82 6.85 8.69
C ALA A 28 -8.01 7.60 8.07
N GLY A 29 -9.22 7.24 8.47
CA GLY A 29 -10.46 7.88 7.99
C GLY A 29 -10.67 9.32 8.47
N SER A 30 -9.84 9.84 9.39
CA SER A 30 -9.91 11.23 9.88
C SER A 30 -8.54 11.72 10.31
N SER A 31 -8.36 13.04 10.29
CA SER A 31 -7.13 13.74 10.76
C SER A 31 -6.91 13.70 12.28
N SER A 32 -7.82 13.15 13.04
CA SER A 32 -7.65 12.91 14.48
C SER A 32 -7.04 11.54 14.80
N ARG A 33 -6.88 10.68 13.81
CA ARG A 33 -6.32 9.33 13.93
C ARG A 33 -4.98 9.24 13.22
N LYS A 34 -4.15 8.32 13.71
CA LYS A 34 -2.84 8.05 13.14
C LYS A 34 -2.94 7.53 11.72
N THR A 35 -2.16 8.08 10.82
CA THR A 35 -1.89 7.60 9.47
C THR A 35 -0.44 7.17 9.43
N GLY A 36 -0.17 5.92 9.09
CA GLY A 36 1.17 5.39 8.92
C GLY A 36 1.75 5.81 7.57
N ILE A 37 3.02 6.16 7.56
CA ILE A 37 3.79 6.50 6.35
C ILE A 37 5.03 5.63 6.29
N ALA A 38 5.37 5.12 5.10
CA ALA A 38 6.62 4.44 4.82
C ALA A 38 7.22 4.94 3.51
N LEU A 39 8.52 5.19 3.50
CA LEU A 39 9.27 5.68 2.33
C LEU A 39 10.73 5.20 2.39
N VAL A 40 11.44 5.31 1.28
CA VAL A 40 12.86 4.96 1.23
C VAL A 40 13.71 6.25 1.22
N VAL A 41 14.68 6.30 2.14
CA VAL A 41 15.72 7.32 2.21
C VAL A 41 17.08 6.61 2.27
N GLU A 42 17.99 6.92 1.36
CA GLU A 42 19.36 6.36 1.36
C GLU A 42 19.41 4.82 1.49
N ARG A 43 18.50 4.11 0.81
CA ARG A 43 18.33 2.65 0.88
C ARG A 43 17.82 2.11 2.24
N GLU A 44 17.32 2.96 3.09
CA GLU A 44 16.69 2.56 4.33
C GLU A 44 15.19 2.84 4.27
N ILE A 45 14.37 1.90 4.68
CA ILE A 45 12.93 2.12 4.87
C ILE A 45 12.76 2.93 6.14
N LYS A 46 12.19 4.11 6.01
CA LYS A 46 11.81 4.99 7.12
C LYS A 46 10.31 5.01 7.27
N THR A 47 9.86 5.09 8.52
CA THR A 47 8.45 5.24 8.85
C THR A 47 8.22 6.45 9.74
N CYS A 48 7.02 6.99 9.67
CA CYS A 48 6.53 7.96 10.63
C CYS A 48 5.00 7.91 10.70
N VAL A 49 4.47 8.59 11.70
CA VAL A 49 3.03 8.76 11.89
C VAL A 49 2.68 10.22 11.67
N VAL A 50 1.65 10.47 10.86
CA VAL A 50 1.08 11.79 10.60
C VAL A 50 -0.44 11.76 10.81
N TYR A 51 -1.07 12.93 10.78
CA TYR A 51 -2.49 13.05 11.05
C TYR A 51 -3.25 13.78 9.92
N THR A 52 -2.70 14.85 9.42
CA THR A 52 -3.36 15.76 8.47
C THR A 52 -3.04 15.43 7.01
N ASN A 53 -3.87 15.90 6.10
CA ASN A 53 -3.59 15.78 4.68
C ASN A 53 -2.37 16.62 4.27
N ASP A 54 -2.17 17.77 4.90
CA ASP A 54 -1.03 18.65 4.59
C ASP A 54 0.31 17.96 4.93
N GLU A 55 0.39 17.25 6.06
CA GLU A 55 1.57 16.45 6.41
C GLU A 55 1.83 15.34 5.39
N ILE A 56 0.75 14.65 4.91
CA ILE A 56 0.86 13.63 3.88
C ILE A 56 1.37 14.25 2.56
N LEU A 57 0.79 15.38 2.15
CA LEU A 57 1.16 16.07 0.92
C LEU A 57 2.61 16.57 0.96
N GLU A 58 3.09 17.02 2.11
CA GLU A 58 4.49 17.41 2.30
C GLU A 58 5.45 16.24 2.06
N LEU A 59 5.17 15.07 2.65
CA LEU A 59 5.97 13.85 2.46
C LEU A 59 5.87 13.28 1.04
N ALA A 60 4.79 13.61 0.33
CA ALA A 60 4.57 13.18 -1.05
C ALA A 60 5.26 14.07 -2.10
N LYS A 61 5.80 15.25 -1.74
CA LYS A 61 6.34 16.24 -2.70
C LYS A 61 7.28 15.63 -3.72
N ASP A 62 8.30 14.92 -3.25
CA ASP A 62 9.36 14.33 -4.08
C ASP A 62 9.06 12.88 -4.50
N LYS A 63 7.81 12.43 -4.32
CA LYS A 63 7.37 11.08 -4.67
C LYS A 63 6.55 11.09 -5.94
N GLN A 64 6.78 10.12 -6.81
CA GLN A 64 6.04 9.96 -8.06
C GLN A 64 4.88 8.98 -7.92
N TYR A 65 5.06 7.92 -7.12
CA TYR A 65 4.13 6.80 -6.99
C TYR A 65 3.64 6.69 -5.55
N ILE A 66 2.34 6.86 -5.36
CA ILE A 66 1.71 6.89 -4.04
C ILE A 66 0.79 5.68 -3.89
N TYR A 67 1.02 4.84 -2.88
CA TYR A 67 0.24 3.64 -2.60
C TYR A 67 -0.51 3.80 -1.28
N ILE A 68 -1.83 3.79 -1.34
CA ILE A 68 -2.70 4.15 -0.22
C ILE A 68 -3.57 2.96 0.17
N ASP A 69 -3.55 2.55 1.45
CA ASP A 69 -4.56 1.66 2.04
C ASP A 69 -5.84 2.45 2.31
N ALA A 70 -6.59 2.66 1.28
CA ALA A 70 -7.95 3.21 1.34
C ALA A 70 -8.64 2.96 0.00
N PRO A 71 -9.98 2.79 -0.03
CA PRO A 71 -10.72 2.81 -1.28
C PRO A 71 -10.61 4.19 -1.95
N LEU A 72 -10.23 4.18 -3.23
CA LEU A 72 -9.96 5.40 -4.01
C LEU A 72 -11.05 5.68 -5.07
N SER A 73 -12.17 5.00 -4.96
CA SER A 73 -13.33 5.13 -5.85
C SER A 73 -14.60 4.67 -5.15
N ILE A 74 -15.75 4.84 -5.81
CA ILE A 74 -17.06 4.36 -5.33
C ILE A 74 -17.62 3.30 -6.29
N PRO A 75 -18.55 2.45 -5.84
CA PRO A 75 -19.19 1.43 -6.68
C PRO A 75 -19.84 2.05 -7.92
N HIS A 76 -19.70 1.37 -9.05
CA HIS A 76 -20.28 1.80 -10.32
C HIS A 76 -21.79 2.05 -10.18
N GLY A 77 -22.27 3.15 -10.77
CA GLY A 77 -23.67 3.55 -10.71
C GLY A 77 -24.04 4.42 -9.51
N ARG A 78 -23.24 4.42 -8.43
CA ARG A 78 -23.46 5.38 -7.32
C ARG A 78 -22.98 6.77 -7.69
N LYS A 79 -23.71 7.79 -7.23
CA LYS A 79 -23.31 9.19 -7.35
C LYS A 79 -22.49 9.65 -6.15
N THR A 80 -22.83 9.15 -4.96
CA THR A 80 -22.16 9.48 -3.71
C THR A 80 -22.13 8.29 -2.76
N LEU A 81 -21.26 8.36 -1.75
CA LEU A 81 -21.23 7.36 -0.68
C LEU A 81 -22.40 7.49 0.32
N ASP A 82 -23.08 8.65 0.33
CA ASP A 82 -24.12 8.98 1.32
C ASP A 82 -25.52 8.60 0.83
N GLU A 83 -25.71 8.34 -0.45
CA GLU A 83 -27.00 7.93 -0.98
C GLU A 83 -27.41 6.54 -0.48
N LYS A 84 -28.73 6.35 -0.37
CA LYS A 84 -29.31 5.03 -0.09
C LYS A 84 -29.35 4.22 -1.39
N ASP A 85 -28.45 3.25 -1.48
CA ASP A 85 -28.30 2.38 -2.62
C ASP A 85 -27.80 1.00 -2.12
N GLU A 86 -28.24 -0.07 -2.75
CA GLU A 86 -27.88 -1.44 -2.36
C GLU A 86 -26.49 -1.87 -2.85
N ASN A 87 -25.88 -1.09 -3.75
CA ASN A 87 -24.55 -1.37 -4.27
C ASN A 87 -23.47 -0.90 -3.29
N HIS A 88 -22.92 -1.81 -2.53
CA HIS A 88 -21.95 -1.56 -1.47
C HIS A 88 -20.51 -1.92 -1.84
N PHE A 89 -20.30 -2.60 -2.96
CA PHE A 89 -19.01 -3.14 -3.38
C PHE A 89 -18.68 -2.72 -4.79
N ARG A 90 -17.42 -2.41 -5.03
CA ARG A 90 -16.85 -2.20 -6.36
C ARG A 90 -16.53 -3.56 -7.00
N GLU A 91 -16.34 -3.59 -8.31
CA GLU A 91 -15.92 -4.81 -9.01
C GLU A 91 -14.53 -5.30 -8.53
N CYS A 92 -13.60 -4.37 -8.28
CA CYS A 92 -12.30 -4.71 -7.71
C CYS A 92 -12.41 -5.29 -6.29
N ASP A 93 -13.38 -4.85 -5.48
CA ASP A 93 -13.68 -5.44 -4.17
C ASP A 93 -14.19 -6.89 -4.34
N LEU A 94 -15.05 -7.13 -5.33
CA LEU A 94 -15.54 -8.47 -5.63
C LEU A 94 -14.42 -9.40 -6.13
N ALA A 95 -13.42 -8.85 -6.83
CA ALA A 95 -12.24 -9.61 -7.21
C ALA A 95 -11.40 -10.03 -5.99
N LEU A 96 -11.19 -9.14 -5.01
CA LEU A 96 -10.57 -9.50 -3.71
C LEU A 96 -11.34 -10.60 -2.99
N ARG A 97 -12.67 -10.50 -2.99
CA ARG A 97 -13.54 -11.53 -2.35
C ARG A 97 -13.39 -12.90 -3.00
N LYS A 98 -13.27 -12.97 -4.33
CA LYS A 98 -13.02 -14.23 -5.06
C LYS A 98 -11.70 -14.90 -4.66
N LEU A 99 -10.72 -14.13 -4.23
CA LEU A 99 -9.45 -14.63 -3.67
C LEU A 99 -9.56 -15.04 -2.19
N GLY A 100 -10.77 -14.97 -1.59
CA GLY A 100 -11.01 -15.34 -0.20
C GLY A 100 -10.65 -14.25 0.82
N MET A 101 -10.27 -13.06 0.38
CA MET A 101 -9.87 -11.96 1.26
C MET A 101 -11.08 -11.31 1.93
N LYS A 102 -10.93 -10.92 3.19
CA LYS A 102 -11.98 -10.30 4.01
C LYS A 102 -11.76 -8.81 4.11
N PHE A 103 -12.76 -8.03 3.75
CA PHE A 103 -12.76 -6.57 3.84
C PHE A 103 -14.17 -6.04 4.12
N PHE A 104 -14.27 -4.78 4.45
CA PHE A 104 -15.54 -4.11 4.71
C PHE A 104 -16.05 -3.37 3.47
N PRO A 105 -17.38 -3.28 3.28
CA PRO A 105 -17.96 -2.48 2.19
C PRO A 105 -17.55 -1.01 2.30
N VAL A 106 -17.26 -0.36 1.19
CA VAL A 106 -16.85 1.07 1.15
C VAL A 106 -17.93 2.01 1.71
N THR A 107 -19.17 1.58 1.75
CA THR A 107 -20.31 2.33 2.27
C THR A 107 -20.56 2.15 3.77
N LEU A 108 -19.86 1.23 4.44
CA LEU A 108 -19.92 1.08 5.90
C LEU A 108 -19.40 2.35 6.59
N GLY A 109 -20.02 2.77 7.71
CA GLY A 109 -19.78 4.07 8.33
C GLY A 109 -18.31 4.50 8.44
N PRO A 110 -17.41 3.74 9.10
CA PRO A 110 -15.97 4.08 9.17
C PRO A 110 -15.29 4.05 7.79
N MET A 111 -15.63 3.07 6.93
CA MET A 111 -15.07 2.96 5.59
C MET A 111 -15.48 4.14 4.69
N ARG A 112 -16.70 4.65 4.88
CA ARG A 112 -17.17 5.83 4.14
C ARG A 112 -16.28 7.06 4.36
N LEU A 113 -15.86 7.31 5.59
CA LEU A 113 -14.95 8.42 5.91
C LEU A 113 -13.57 8.18 5.31
N LEU A 114 -13.05 6.96 5.41
CA LEU A 114 -11.79 6.56 4.81
C LEU A 114 -11.81 6.73 3.29
N THR A 115 -12.85 6.22 2.62
CA THR A 115 -13.03 6.35 1.17
C THR A 115 -13.10 7.81 0.73
N LYS A 116 -13.88 8.65 1.41
CA LYS A 116 -13.96 10.09 1.11
C LYS A 116 -12.59 10.76 1.20
N ARG A 117 -11.84 10.46 2.27
CA ARG A 117 -10.50 11.02 2.48
C ARG A 117 -9.51 10.51 1.43
N GLY A 118 -9.55 9.21 1.12
CA GLY A 118 -8.70 8.60 0.09
C GLY A 118 -8.95 9.21 -1.30
N MET A 119 -10.21 9.36 -1.69
CA MET A 119 -10.58 9.99 -2.97
C MET A 119 -10.12 11.44 -3.07
N LEU A 120 -10.27 12.23 -1.99
CA LEU A 120 -9.79 13.61 -1.93
C LEU A 120 -8.27 13.68 -2.10
N LEU A 121 -7.53 12.85 -1.38
CA LEU A 121 -6.07 12.78 -1.50
C LEU A 121 -5.63 12.34 -2.91
N LYS A 122 -6.31 11.34 -3.49
CA LYS A 122 -6.06 10.91 -4.87
C LYS A 122 -6.23 12.08 -5.84
N GLU A 123 -7.32 12.83 -5.75
CA GLU A 123 -7.58 13.98 -6.61
C GLU A 123 -6.46 15.02 -6.51
N VAL A 124 -6.12 15.44 -5.29
CA VAL A 124 -5.08 16.45 -5.05
C VAL A 124 -3.72 15.99 -5.58
N LEU A 125 -3.31 14.77 -5.26
CA LEU A 125 -2.04 14.21 -5.69
C LEU A 125 -1.96 14.00 -7.21
N THR A 126 -3.06 13.54 -7.83
CA THR A 126 -3.12 13.36 -9.29
C THR A 126 -3.04 14.72 -10.00
N ASN A 127 -3.67 15.77 -9.48
CA ASN A 127 -3.56 17.13 -10.00
C ASN A 127 -2.14 17.70 -9.88
N GLN A 128 -1.31 17.15 -8.98
CA GLN A 128 0.12 17.45 -8.86
C GLN A 128 1.00 16.57 -9.77
N GLY A 129 0.41 15.77 -10.67
CA GLY A 129 1.12 14.90 -11.62
C GLY A 129 1.59 13.57 -11.03
N LYS A 130 1.14 13.19 -9.83
CA LYS A 130 1.52 11.93 -9.19
C LYS A 130 0.62 10.78 -9.63
N GLN A 131 1.15 9.57 -9.59
CA GLN A 131 0.40 8.34 -9.84
C GLN A 131 -0.03 7.75 -8.50
N VAL A 132 -1.34 7.62 -8.30
CA VAL A 132 -1.93 7.21 -7.02
C VAL A 132 -2.68 5.90 -7.18
N TYR A 133 -2.31 4.92 -6.38
CA TYR A 133 -2.80 3.55 -6.44
C TYR A 133 -3.41 3.13 -5.11
N GLU A 134 -4.47 2.36 -5.20
CA GLU A 134 -5.06 1.67 -4.05
C GLU A 134 -4.32 0.36 -3.80
N VAL A 135 -4.00 0.11 -2.55
CA VAL A 135 -3.44 -1.15 -2.07
C VAL A 135 -4.22 -1.66 -0.87
N PHE A 136 -4.00 -2.92 -0.51
CA PHE A 136 -4.66 -3.53 0.63
C PHE A 136 -3.63 -4.37 1.41
N PRO A 137 -3.11 -3.89 2.57
CA PRO A 137 -2.18 -4.63 3.41
C PRO A 137 -2.66 -6.02 3.82
N GLY A 138 -3.98 -6.21 3.96
CA GLY A 138 -4.57 -7.53 4.18
C GLY A 138 -4.19 -8.52 3.08
N ALA A 139 -4.26 -8.09 1.81
CA ALA A 139 -3.83 -8.90 0.68
C ALA A 139 -2.32 -9.19 0.69
N PHE A 140 -1.51 -8.22 1.11
CA PHE A 140 -0.07 -8.44 1.28
C PHE A 140 0.18 -9.59 2.27
N TYR A 141 -0.38 -9.53 3.46
CA TYR A 141 -0.19 -10.56 4.47
C TYR A 141 -0.73 -11.92 4.03
N ASP A 142 -1.91 -11.96 3.42
CA ASP A 142 -2.53 -13.19 2.92
C ASP A 142 -1.69 -13.81 1.79
N THR A 143 -1.15 -12.98 0.88
CA THR A 143 -0.26 -13.46 -0.20
C THR A 143 0.96 -14.17 0.36
N PHE A 144 1.57 -13.67 1.42
CA PHE A 144 2.74 -14.29 2.04
C PHE A 144 2.40 -15.32 3.12
N GLY A 145 1.12 -15.53 3.44
CA GLY A 145 0.66 -16.49 4.43
C GLY A 145 0.99 -16.10 5.88
N VAL A 146 1.13 -14.81 6.15
CA VAL A 146 1.45 -14.25 7.46
C VAL A 146 0.21 -13.67 8.11
N LYS A 147 -0.03 -13.99 9.39
CA LYS A 147 -1.16 -13.43 10.12
C LYS A 147 -0.77 -12.07 10.73
N ARG A 148 -1.65 -11.07 10.60
CA ARG A 148 -1.46 -9.70 11.14
C ARG A 148 -1.07 -9.64 12.63
N LYS A 149 -1.42 -10.65 13.42
CA LYS A 149 -1.06 -10.74 14.85
C LYS A 149 0.35 -11.28 15.10
N GLN A 150 1.02 -11.83 14.08
CA GLN A 150 2.35 -12.43 14.19
C GLN A 150 3.42 -11.39 13.84
N ARG A 151 3.60 -10.41 14.72
CA ARG A 151 4.46 -9.25 14.51
C ARG A 151 5.89 -9.62 14.11
N ASP A 152 6.52 -10.55 14.81
CA ASP A 152 7.90 -10.95 14.52
C ASP A 152 8.01 -11.59 13.14
N THR A 153 7.00 -12.38 12.73
CA THR A 153 6.94 -12.97 11.40
C THR A 153 6.77 -11.90 10.31
N ILE A 154 5.96 -10.86 10.59
CA ILE A 154 5.79 -9.71 9.67
C ILE A 154 7.12 -8.98 9.51
N ILE A 155 7.81 -8.68 10.60
CA ILE A 155 9.10 -7.98 10.56
C ILE A 155 10.13 -8.81 9.79
N ALA A 156 10.23 -10.12 10.06
CA ALA A 156 11.12 -11.02 9.34
C ALA A 156 10.81 -11.06 7.84
N LEU A 157 9.54 -11.09 7.44
CA LEU A 157 9.12 -11.01 6.04
C LEU A 157 9.55 -9.69 5.40
N PHE A 158 9.30 -8.56 6.07
CA PHE A 158 9.70 -7.25 5.57
C PHE A 158 11.22 -7.14 5.41
N MET A 159 12.00 -7.64 6.39
CA MET A 159 13.46 -7.68 6.30
C MET A 159 13.93 -8.51 5.10
N SER A 160 13.32 -9.66 4.87
CA SER A 160 13.65 -10.55 3.74
C SER A 160 13.37 -9.86 2.40
N LEU A 161 12.19 -9.25 2.25
CA LEU A 161 11.83 -8.51 1.03
C LEU A 161 12.70 -7.26 0.83
N ALA A 162 12.93 -6.48 1.89
CA ALA A 162 13.79 -5.31 1.84
C ALA A 162 15.20 -5.70 1.41
N HIS A 163 15.78 -6.75 2.00
CA HIS A 163 17.09 -7.27 1.63
C HIS A 163 17.14 -7.71 0.15
N ALA A 164 16.12 -8.43 -0.33
CA ALA A 164 16.02 -8.83 -1.73
C ALA A 164 15.98 -7.63 -2.70
N LEU A 165 15.43 -6.49 -2.26
CA LEU A 165 15.38 -5.22 -2.99
C LEU A 165 16.63 -4.35 -2.77
N GLY A 166 17.63 -4.81 -2.01
CA GLY A 166 18.81 -4.04 -1.66
C GLY A 166 18.55 -2.88 -0.70
N LEU A 167 17.49 -3.01 0.11
CA LEU A 167 17.08 -2.07 1.15
C LEU A 167 17.42 -2.57 2.54
N ASN A 168 17.58 -1.64 3.47
CA ASN A 168 17.68 -1.92 4.89
C ASN A 168 16.35 -1.59 5.60
N MET A 169 16.00 -2.39 6.58
CA MET A 169 14.93 -2.08 7.54
C MET A 169 15.53 -1.49 8.81
N PRO A 170 14.89 -0.49 9.43
CA PRO A 170 15.32 -0.04 10.75
C PRO A 170 15.11 -1.19 11.75
N CYS A 171 16.20 -1.79 12.17
CA CYS A 171 16.22 -2.92 13.10
C CYS A 171 17.19 -2.64 14.24
N GLU A 172 17.00 -1.50 14.93
CA GLU A 172 17.75 -1.26 16.15
C GLU A 172 16.90 -1.58 17.38
N PRO A 173 17.44 -2.36 18.34
CA PRO A 173 16.73 -2.70 19.60
C PRO A 173 16.40 -1.49 20.48
N SER A 174 16.95 -0.31 20.15
CA SER A 174 16.81 0.94 20.88
C SER A 174 15.70 1.86 20.39
N VAL A 175 15.02 1.51 19.30
CA VAL A 175 13.93 2.30 18.72
C VAL A 175 12.59 1.77 19.26
N GLU A 176 11.67 2.67 19.55
CA GLU A 176 10.30 2.26 19.90
C GLU A 176 9.73 1.30 18.87
N PRO A 177 9.02 0.25 19.30
CA PRO A 177 8.51 -0.74 18.38
C PRO A 177 7.51 -0.09 17.41
N LEU A 178 7.67 -0.36 16.11
CA LEU A 178 6.79 0.13 15.03
C LEU A 178 5.31 -0.07 15.42
N THR A 179 4.47 0.89 15.20
CA THR A 179 3.02 0.75 15.36
C THR A 179 2.42 -0.16 14.28
N GLN A 180 1.16 -0.58 14.45
CA GLN A 180 0.49 -1.34 13.39
C GLN A 180 0.30 -0.50 12.13
N ASP A 181 -0.01 0.80 12.30
CA ASP A 181 -0.17 1.73 11.18
C ASP A 181 1.14 1.86 10.37
N GLU A 182 2.31 1.85 11.03
CA GLU A 182 3.60 1.86 10.34
C GLU A 182 3.91 0.52 9.64
N LEU A 183 3.55 -0.62 10.25
CA LEU A 183 3.71 -1.93 9.59
C LEU A 183 2.83 -2.03 8.34
N ASP A 184 1.59 -1.56 8.40
CA ASP A 184 0.69 -1.57 7.25
C ASP A 184 1.17 -0.57 6.18
N ALA A 185 1.74 0.58 6.56
CA ALA A 185 2.39 1.49 5.63
C ALA A 185 3.62 0.87 4.93
N ILE A 186 4.42 0.05 5.63
CA ILE A 186 5.51 -0.72 5.02
C ILE A 186 4.96 -1.73 4.01
N ALA A 187 3.85 -2.41 4.33
CA ALA A 187 3.20 -3.32 3.39
C ALA A 187 2.71 -2.58 2.13
N CYS A 188 2.17 -1.35 2.27
CA CYS A 188 1.82 -0.48 1.14
C CYS A 188 3.05 -0.11 0.30
N LEU A 189 4.14 0.33 0.94
CA LEU A 189 5.40 0.65 0.28
C LEU A 189 5.95 -0.54 -0.50
N LEU A 190 6.06 -1.71 0.13
CA LEU A 190 6.60 -2.93 -0.49
C LEU A 190 5.71 -3.39 -1.64
N THR A 191 4.38 -3.34 -1.50
CA THR A 191 3.46 -3.61 -2.62
C THR A 191 3.73 -2.67 -3.78
N GLY A 192 3.94 -1.38 -3.49
CA GLY A 192 4.25 -0.37 -4.49
C GLY A 192 5.58 -0.64 -5.21
N LEU A 193 6.62 -0.98 -4.48
CA LEU A 193 7.92 -1.35 -5.06
C LEU A 193 7.78 -2.59 -5.95
N LEU A 194 7.07 -3.62 -5.48
CA LEU A 194 6.80 -4.81 -6.28
C LEU A 194 6.01 -4.49 -7.55
N HIS A 195 5.03 -3.57 -7.46
CA HIS A 195 4.27 -3.12 -8.63
C HIS A 195 5.16 -2.44 -9.67
N GLN A 196 6.02 -1.51 -9.25
CA GLN A 196 6.96 -0.83 -10.15
C GLN A 196 7.97 -1.79 -10.79
N LEU A 197 8.21 -2.94 -10.18
CA LEU A 197 9.07 -4.00 -10.70
C LEU A 197 8.31 -5.06 -11.53
N GLY A 198 7.00 -4.88 -11.78
CA GLY A 198 6.19 -5.86 -12.51
C GLY A 198 5.91 -7.15 -11.74
N LEU A 199 5.99 -7.11 -10.41
CA LEU A 199 5.83 -8.26 -9.49
C LEU A 199 4.54 -8.16 -8.65
N ALA A 200 3.57 -7.40 -9.12
CA ALA A 200 2.24 -7.26 -8.52
C ALA A 200 1.14 -7.68 -9.49
N GLU A 201 -0.01 -7.95 -8.96
CA GLU A 201 -1.25 -8.20 -9.69
C GLU A 201 -2.18 -7.01 -9.52
N ILE A 202 -2.93 -6.67 -10.58
CA ILE A 202 -3.91 -5.59 -10.58
C ILE A 202 -5.29 -6.22 -10.62
N LEU A 203 -6.05 -6.03 -9.56
CA LEU A 203 -7.45 -6.44 -9.50
C LEU A 203 -8.30 -5.29 -10.04
N SER A 204 -8.61 -5.33 -11.33
CA SER A 204 -9.34 -4.26 -12.02
C SER A 204 -10.85 -4.50 -11.99
N GLY A 205 -11.61 -3.41 -11.94
CA GLY A 205 -13.03 -3.33 -12.19
C GLY A 205 -13.36 -2.03 -12.94
N ILE A 206 -14.57 -1.91 -13.45
CA ILE A 206 -15.03 -0.70 -14.12
C ILE A 206 -14.97 0.55 -13.22
N ASP A 207 -14.97 0.34 -11.91
CA ASP A 207 -15.07 1.35 -10.87
C ASP A 207 -13.80 1.49 -10.01
N GLY A 208 -12.72 0.78 -10.32
CA GLY A 208 -11.45 0.94 -9.62
C GLY A 208 -10.50 -0.23 -9.80
N GLU A 209 -9.32 -0.06 -9.21
CA GLU A 209 -8.25 -1.04 -9.23
C GLU A 209 -7.61 -1.15 -7.86
N ILE A 210 -7.23 -2.36 -7.47
CA ILE A 210 -6.47 -2.65 -6.24
C ILE A 210 -5.20 -3.39 -6.63
N ILE A 211 -4.05 -2.89 -6.20
CA ILE A 211 -2.76 -3.52 -6.42
C ILE A 211 -2.46 -4.46 -5.26
N ILE A 212 -2.09 -5.70 -5.57
CA ILE A 212 -1.67 -6.70 -4.60
C ILE A 212 -0.35 -7.34 -5.02
N PRO A 213 0.49 -7.85 -4.11
CA PRO A 213 1.68 -8.59 -4.49
C PRO A 213 1.33 -9.84 -5.29
N SER A 214 2.09 -10.16 -6.34
CA SER A 214 1.94 -11.44 -7.02
C SER A 214 2.45 -12.58 -6.13
N SER A 215 1.76 -13.72 -6.16
CA SER A 215 2.19 -14.93 -5.46
C SER A 215 3.55 -15.47 -5.94
N GLN A 216 3.99 -15.08 -7.14
CA GLN A 216 5.29 -15.43 -7.69
C GLN A 216 6.46 -14.85 -6.89
N VAL A 217 6.26 -13.77 -6.14
CA VAL A 217 7.30 -13.14 -5.31
C VAL A 217 7.85 -14.10 -4.25
N LYS A 218 7.07 -15.09 -3.80
CA LYS A 218 7.50 -16.12 -2.84
C LYS A 218 8.71 -16.94 -3.32
N ILE A 219 8.95 -17.00 -4.61
CA ILE A 219 10.07 -17.76 -5.20
C ILE A 219 11.41 -17.04 -4.92
N PHE A 220 11.38 -15.76 -4.57
CA PHE A 220 12.56 -14.93 -4.34
C PHE A 220 12.92 -14.76 -2.86
N LEU A 221 12.09 -15.30 -1.95
CA LEU A 221 12.27 -15.31 -0.50
C LEU A 221 12.79 -16.65 -0.02
#